data_042c807aa68fa5b65f0f1cf39ff58588
#
_entry.id   042c807aa68fa5b65f0f1cf39ff58588
#
_cell.length_a   1.000
_cell.length_b   1.000
_cell.length_c   1.000
_cell.angle_alpha   90.00
_cell.angle_beta   90.00
_cell.angle_gamma   90.00
#
_symmetry.space_group_name_H-M   'P 1'
#
loop_
_entity.id
_entity.type
_entity.pdbx_description
1 polymer ?
#
loop_
_entity_poly.entity_id
_entity_poly.type
_entity_poly.pdbx_seq_one_letter_code
_entity_poly.pdbx_strand_id
1 'polypeptide(L)'
;FTKKMEGTYQITGESWMGPELEGIRYEQLIPWVKPMGDAFRVIIGDYVTTSDGTGIVHIAPTFGADDDRVARIAGIAPLFMVDKAGKNQPMVDKQGRFFRLEDLDPAFVEQNVDVEKYKEYAGRYVKNAYDPEIACDAETTLDIDLAVMLKAQNKAFKIEKHTHSYPHCWRTDKP
;
A
#
# COMPACT_ATOMS: atom_id res chain seq x y z
N PHE A 1 -16.63 0.02 -13.83
CA PHE A 1 -15.39 -0.50 -14.41
C PHE A 1 -15.57 -0.74 -15.91
N THR A 2 -16.51 -1.59 -16.31
CA THR A 2 -16.75 -1.99 -17.69
C THR A 2 -17.27 -0.84 -18.59
N LYS A 3 -18.11 0.07 -18.09
CA LYS A 3 -18.67 1.18 -18.89
C LYS A 3 -17.63 2.11 -19.54
N LYS A 4 -16.44 2.24 -18.94
CA LYS A 4 -15.37 3.12 -19.47
C LYS A 4 -14.37 2.39 -20.35
N MET A 5 -14.54 1.09 -20.53
CA MET A 5 -13.64 0.24 -21.30
C MET A 5 -14.35 -0.52 -22.41
N GLU A 6 -15.56 -0.08 -22.74
CA GLU A 6 -16.38 -0.68 -23.79
C GLU A 6 -15.59 -0.78 -25.11
N GLY A 7 -15.57 -1.97 -25.69
CA GLY A 7 -14.81 -2.27 -26.90
C GLY A 7 -13.32 -2.60 -26.71
N THR A 8 -12.78 -2.52 -25.47
CA THR A 8 -11.35 -2.79 -25.19
C THR A 8 -11.11 -4.06 -24.36
N TYR A 9 -12.14 -4.83 -24.04
CA TYR A 9 -12.05 -6.07 -23.30
C TYR A 9 -13.01 -7.12 -23.86
N GLN A 10 -12.72 -8.37 -23.56
CA GLN A 10 -13.57 -9.52 -23.87
C GLN A 10 -13.92 -10.24 -22.58
N ILE A 11 -15.21 -10.56 -22.42
CA ILE A 11 -15.66 -11.44 -21.33
C ILE A 11 -15.40 -12.87 -21.76
N THR A 12 -14.55 -13.60 -21.01
CA THR A 12 -14.20 -15.00 -21.30
C THR A 12 -15.29 -15.98 -20.87
N GLY A 13 -16.17 -15.56 -19.95
CA GLY A 13 -17.17 -16.42 -19.31
C GLY A 13 -16.62 -17.26 -18.15
N GLU A 14 -15.32 -17.15 -17.88
CA GLU A 14 -14.70 -17.81 -16.73
C GLU A 14 -15.12 -17.11 -15.42
N SER A 15 -15.34 -17.89 -14.39
CA SER A 15 -15.66 -17.41 -13.05
C SER A 15 -15.05 -18.34 -12.00
N TRP A 16 -14.67 -17.77 -10.89
CA TRP A 16 -14.08 -18.50 -9.76
C TRP A 16 -14.76 -18.10 -8.47
N MET A 17 -14.89 -19.06 -7.56
CA MET A 17 -15.24 -18.76 -6.18
C MET A 17 -13.98 -18.24 -5.45
N GLY A 18 -14.17 -17.37 -4.47
CA GLY A 18 -13.04 -16.81 -3.68
C GLY A 18 -12.05 -17.86 -3.17
N PRO A 19 -12.48 -18.99 -2.59
CA PRO A 19 -11.58 -20.04 -2.12
C PRO A 19 -10.69 -20.67 -3.21
N GLU A 20 -11.13 -20.67 -4.47
CA GLU A 20 -10.34 -21.22 -5.58
C GLU A 20 -9.15 -20.32 -5.94
N LEU A 21 -9.17 -19.07 -5.50
CA LEU A 21 -8.08 -18.12 -5.71
C LEU A 21 -7.05 -18.14 -4.57
N GLU A 22 -7.31 -18.83 -3.46
CA GLU A 22 -6.41 -18.90 -2.32
C GLU A 22 -5.03 -19.46 -2.70
N GLY A 23 -3.99 -18.80 -2.21
CA GLY A 23 -2.61 -19.22 -2.44
C GLY A 23 -2.00 -18.74 -3.76
N ILE A 24 -2.76 -18.13 -4.65
CA ILE A 24 -2.20 -17.50 -5.86
C ILE A 24 -1.18 -16.46 -5.44
N ARG A 25 0.03 -16.56 -5.99
CA ARG A 25 1.13 -15.62 -5.71
C ARG A 25 1.24 -14.57 -6.79
N TYR A 26 1.66 -13.39 -6.38
CA TYR A 26 1.90 -12.26 -7.28
C TYR A 26 3.19 -11.53 -6.91
N GLU A 27 3.75 -10.79 -7.85
CA GLU A 27 4.94 -9.97 -7.62
C GLU A 27 4.61 -8.74 -6.79
N GLN A 28 5.53 -8.35 -5.92
CA GLN A 28 5.44 -7.08 -5.21
C GLN A 28 5.40 -5.92 -6.20
N LEU A 29 4.38 -5.09 -6.14
CA LEU A 29 4.16 -3.99 -7.10
C LEU A 29 5.29 -2.95 -7.04
N ILE A 30 5.72 -2.60 -5.83
CA ILE A 30 6.78 -1.61 -5.55
C ILE A 30 7.84 -2.28 -4.67
N PRO A 31 8.85 -2.96 -5.26
CA PRO A 31 9.78 -3.80 -4.52
C PRO A 31 10.97 -3.01 -3.95
N TRP A 32 10.69 -1.90 -3.25
CA TRP A 32 11.73 -1.09 -2.62
C TRP A 32 12.20 -1.64 -1.28
N VAL A 33 11.28 -2.28 -0.56
CA VAL A 33 11.52 -2.90 0.74
C VAL A 33 10.95 -4.31 0.71
N LYS A 34 11.73 -5.28 1.12
CA LYS A 34 11.30 -6.68 1.20
C LYS A 34 10.65 -6.96 2.56
N PRO A 35 9.53 -7.68 2.62
CA PRO A 35 8.97 -8.16 3.87
C PRO A 35 9.92 -9.18 4.53
N MET A 36 9.87 -9.27 5.86
CA MET A 36 10.69 -10.21 6.63
C MET A 36 10.05 -11.61 6.76
N GLY A 37 9.22 -12.00 5.79
CA GLY A 37 8.55 -13.30 5.77
C GLY A 37 7.69 -13.49 4.54
N ASP A 38 6.79 -14.48 4.57
CA ASP A 38 5.90 -14.79 3.45
C ASP A 38 4.87 -13.68 3.22
N ALA A 39 4.73 -13.25 1.97
CA ALA A 39 3.80 -12.19 1.57
C ALA A 39 3.38 -12.35 0.11
N PHE A 40 2.60 -11.41 -0.41
CA PHE A 40 2.21 -11.31 -1.82
C PHE A 40 1.51 -12.56 -2.36
N ARG A 41 0.54 -13.05 -1.63
CA ARG A 41 -0.39 -14.10 -2.06
C ARG A 41 -1.82 -13.78 -1.68
N VAL A 42 -2.75 -14.37 -2.41
CA VAL A 42 -4.18 -14.27 -2.12
C VAL A 42 -4.49 -15.09 -0.87
N ILE A 43 -5.23 -14.51 0.04
CA ILE A 43 -5.75 -15.16 1.26
C ILE A 43 -7.25 -14.94 1.36
N ILE A 44 -7.93 -15.74 2.18
CA ILE A 44 -9.36 -15.61 2.40
C ILE A 44 -9.63 -14.55 3.47
N GLY A 45 -10.56 -13.65 3.17
CA GLY A 45 -11.09 -12.67 4.12
C GLY A 45 -12.59 -12.84 4.33
N ASP A 46 -13.01 -13.03 5.58
CA ASP A 46 -14.40 -13.25 5.96
C ASP A 46 -15.31 -12.00 5.81
N TYR A 47 -14.70 -10.85 5.62
CA TYR A 47 -15.37 -9.56 5.39
C TYR A 47 -15.48 -9.16 3.90
N VAL A 48 -14.89 -9.95 3.00
CA VAL A 48 -14.93 -9.64 1.57
C VAL A 48 -16.24 -10.09 0.95
N THR A 49 -16.89 -9.20 0.23
CA THR A 49 -18.18 -9.46 -0.43
C THR A 49 -18.11 -9.11 -1.92
N THR A 50 -19.09 -9.61 -2.68
CA THR A 50 -19.31 -9.23 -4.08
C THR A 50 -20.46 -8.27 -4.27
N SER A 51 -21.13 -7.88 -3.19
CA SER A 51 -22.24 -6.91 -3.21
C SER A 51 -21.77 -5.49 -3.52
N ASP A 52 -20.51 -5.20 -3.14
CA ASP A 52 -19.81 -3.96 -3.47
C ASP A 52 -18.38 -4.29 -3.89
N GLY A 53 -17.92 -3.69 -4.99
CA GLY A 53 -16.58 -3.94 -5.52
C GLY A 53 -16.45 -5.22 -6.36
N THR A 54 -15.26 -5.82 -6.32
CA THR A 54 -14.86 -6.94 -7.21
C THR A 54 -14.81 -8.30 -6.51
N GLY A 55 -15.00 -8.35 -5.19
CA GLY A 55 -14.73 -9.55 -4.40
C GLY A 55 -13.23 -9.79 -4.12
N ILE A 56 -12.36 -8.87 -4.54
CA ILE A 56 -10.91 -8.88 -4.26
C ILE A 56 -10.56 -7.56 -3.59
N VAL A 57 -9.94 -7.62 -2.41
CA VAL A 57 -9.58 -6.47 -1.59
C VAL A 57 -8.08 -6.46 -1.37
N HIS A 58 -7.46 -5.27 -1.47
CA HIS A 58 -6.07 -5.08 -1.06
C HIS A 58 -5.99 -5.10 0.47
N ILE A 59 -4.98 -5.80 1.00
CA ILE A 59 -4.73 -5.93 2.45
C ILE A 59 -3.46 -5.19 2.82
N ALA A 60 -3.56 -4.31 3.82
CA ALA A 60 -2.44 -3.56 4.39
C ALA A 60 -2.31 -3.83 5.90
N PRO A 61 -1.70 -4.95 6.33
CA PRO A 61 -1.68 -5.38 7.73
C PRO A 61 -1.07 -4.37 8.70
N THR A 62 -0.19 -3.52 8.21
CA THR A 62 0.46 -2.48 9.01
C THR A 62 -0.47 -1.31 9.37
N PHE A 63 -1.60 -1.15 8.66
CA PHE A 63 -2.50 0.00 8.78
C PHE A 63 -3.94 -0.36 9.13
N GLY A 64 -4.45 -1.50 8.69
CA GLY A 64 -5.83 -1.95 8.93
C GLY A 64 -5.92 -3.02 10.03
N ALA A 65 -6.83 -2.86 11.00
CA ALA A 65 -7.01 -3.84 12.07
C ALA A 65 -7.56 -5.17 11.56
N ASP A 66 -8.54 -5.14 10.65
CA ASP A 66 -9.07 -6.34 10.01
C ASP A 66 -8.04 -6.98 9.09
N ASP A 67 -7.28 -6.17 8.36
CA ASP A 67 -6.19 -6.61 7.52
C ASP A 67 -5.10 -7.33 8.31
N ASP A 68 -4.68 -6.76 9.47
CA ASP A 68 -3.71 -7.39 10.37
C ASP A 68 -4.26 -8.73 10.92
N ARG A 69 -5.53 -8.78 11.30
CA ARG A 69 -6.17 -9.99 11.81
C ARG A 69 -6.13 -11.14 10.79
N VAL A 70 -6.59 -10.90 9.57
CA VAL A 70 -6.62 -11.96 8.52
C VAL A 70 -5.22 -12.32 8.04
N ALA A 71 -4.32 -11.35 7.97
CA ALA A 71 -2.92 -11.60 7.62
C ALA A 71 -2.22 -12.50 8.64
N ARG A 72 -2.42 -12.26 9.94
CA ARG A 72 -1.86 -13.12 11.02
C ARG A 72 -2.40 -14.54 10.95
N ILE A 73 -3.71 -14.71 10.74
CA ILE A 73 -4.32 -16.04 10.62
C ILE A 73 -3.71 -16.80 9.44
N ALA A 74 -3.49 -16.11 8.32
CA ALA A 74 -2.92 -16.70 7.12
C ALA A 74 -1.39 -16.78 7.13
N GLY A 75 -0.70 -16.29 8.14
CA GLY A 75 0.77 -16.29 8.22
C GLY A 75 1.44 -15.33 7.23
N ILE A 76 0.77 -14.23 6.87
CA ILE A 76 1.33 -13.18 6.02
C ILE A 76 2.19 -12.22 6.85
N ALA A 77 3.42 -12.02 6.42
CA ALA A 77 4.30 -11.03 7.03
C ALA A 77 3.90 -9.61 6.63
N PRO A 78 3.66 -8.70 7.60
CA PRO A 78 3.47 -7.30 7.30
C PRO A 78 4.76 -6.65 6.77
N LEU A 79 4.61 -5.60 6.01
CA LEU A 79 5.74 -4.81 5.52
C LEU A 79 6.10 -3.76 6.57
N PHE A 80 7.23 -3.96 7.23
CA PHE A 80 7.79 -3.05 8.22
C PHE A 80 9.15 -2.51 7.79
N MET A 81 9.49 -1.34 8.31
CA MET A 81 10.85 -0.84 8.42
C MET A 81 11.36 -1.14 9.83
N VAL A 82 12.67 -1.21 10.01
CA VAL A 82 13.29 -1.33 11.34
C VAL A 82 14.07 -0.05 11.62
N ASP A 83 13.72 0.64 12.70
CA ASP A 83 14.42 1.85 13.11
C ASP A 83 15.74 1.54 13.84
N LYS A 84 16.56 2.57 14.11
CA LYS A 84 17.85 2.42 14.81
C LYS A 84 17.76 1.82 16.22
N ALA A 85 16.56 1.83 16.81
CA ALA A 85 16.32 1.20 18.09
C ALA A 85 15.91 -0.28 17.95
N GLY A 86 15.90 -0.82 16.73
CA GLY A 86 15.49 -2.20 16.44
C GLY A 86 13.97 -2.41 16.50
N LYS A 87 13.19 -1.32 16.44
CA LYS A 87 11.74 -1.38 16.51
C LYS A 87 11.11 -1.41 15.12
N ASN A 88 10.13 -2.28 14.94
CA ASN A 88 9.33 -2.29 13.73
C ASN A 88 8.46 -1.03 13.62
N GLN A 89 8.49 -0.41 12.46
CA GLN A 89 7.75 0.80 12.11
C GLN A 89 7.01 0.58 10.78
N PRO A 90 5.87 1.25 10.55
CA PRO A 90 5.31 1.35 9.20
C PRO A 90 6.33 1.98 8.24
N MET A 91 6.09 1.89 6.94
CA MET A 91 6.96 2.56 5.94
C MET A 91 6.94 4.09 6.05
N VAL A 92 5.91 4.65 6.68
CA VAL A 92 5.74 6.08 6.91
C VAL A 92 5.78 6.39 8.40
N ASP A 93 6.36 7.53 8.75
CA ASP A 93 6.37 8.05 10.10
C ASP A 93 4.99 8.65 10.50
N LYS A 94 4.87 9.12 11.73
CA LYS A 94 3.63 9.73 12.24
C LYS A 94 3.24 11.03 11.54
N GLN A 95 4.17 11.65 10.82
CA GLN A 95 3.93 12.83 10.00
C GLN A 95 3.53 12.48 8.56
N GLY A 96 3.51 11.20 8.20
CA GLY A 96 3.18 10.75 6.85
C GLY A 96 4.34 10.83 5.86
N ARG A 97 5.60 10.83 6.34
CA ARG A 97 6.81 10.77 5.50
C ARG A 97 7.35 9.36 5.44
N PHE A 98 7.87 8.97 4.30
CA PHE A 98 8.73 7.80 4.23
C PHE A 98 9.96 7.98 5.11
N PHE A 99 10.35 6.92 5.83
CA PHE A 99 11.56 6.95 6.65
C PHE A 99 12.77 7.29 5.79
N ARG A 100 13.67 8.10 6.33
CA ARG A 100 14.99 8.33 5.72
C ARG A 100 15.87 7.13 5.98
N LEU A 101 16.78 6.86 5.07
CA LEU A 101 17.71 5.72 5.21
C LEU A 101 18.57 5.84 6.48
N GLU A 102 18.97 7.06 6.83
CA GLU A 102 19.74 7.35 8.03
C GLU A 102 18.96 7.14 9.34
N ASP A 103 17.66 7.02 9.33
CA ASP A 103 16.82 6.77 10.52
C ASP A 103 16.57 5.27 10.75
N LEU A 104 17.01 4.42 9.83
CA LEU A 104 16.80 2.98 9.86
C LEU A 104 18.02 2.22 10.42
N ASP A 105 17.78 1.00 10.86
CA ASP A 105 18.84 0.06 11.24
C ASP A 105 19.69 -0.31 10.03
N PRO A 106 21.02 -0.16 10.09
CA PRO A 106 21.89 -0.42 8.94
C PRO A 106 21.83 -1.86 8.42
N ALA A 107 21.70 -2.85 9.30
CA ALA A 107 21.63 -4.26 8.89
C ALA A 107 20.32 -4.56 8.19
N PHE A 108 19.22 -3.94 8.66
CA PHE A 108 17.94 -4.03 7.97
C PHE A 108 18.02 -3.40 6.57
N VAL A 109 18.63 -2.23 6.45
CA VAL A 109 18.79 -1.54 5.15
C VAL A 109 19.56 -2.41 4.18
N GLU A 110 20.68 -2.97 4.60
CA GLU A 110 21.51 -3.84 3.76
C GLU A 110 20.77 -5.08 3.25
N GLN A 111 19.94 -5.69 4.11
CA GLN A 111 19.27 -6.96 3.80
C GLN A 111 17.93 -6.79 3.08
N ASN A 112 17.20 -5.73 3.38
CA ASN A 112 15.79 -5.62 3.01
C ASN A 112 15.46 -4.44 2.11
N VAL A 113 16.32 -3.43 1.96
CA VAL A 113 16.02 -2.21 1.22
C VAL A 113 16.80 -2.15 -0.09
N ASP A 114 16.10 -1.98 -1.20
CA ASP A 114 16.70 -1.57 -2.48
C ASP A 114 17.01 -0.07 -2.40
N VAL A 115 18.20 0.25 -1.91
CA VAL A 115 18.64 1.62 -1.63
C VAL A 115 18.56 2.49 -2.88
N GLU A 116 18.97 1.95 -4.05
CA GLU A 116 18.96 2.73 -5.29
C GLU A 116 17.57 3.17 -5.72
N LYS A 117 16.56 2.34 -5.47
CA LYS A 117 15.16 2.69 -5.78
C LYS A 117 14.49 3.49 -4.67
N TYR A 118 14.81 3.19 -3.41
CA TYR A 118 14.16 3.81 -2.26
C TYR A 118 14.65 5.24 -2.00
N LYS A 119 15.94 5.55 -2.21
CA LYS A 119 16.57 6.83 -1.87
C LYS A 119 15.88 8.06 -2.46
N GLU A 120 15.28 7.92 -3.63
CA GLU A 120 14.55 9.01 -4.30
C GLU A 120 13.27 9.41 -3.56
N TYR A 121 12.72 8.50 -2.77
CA TYR A 121 11.45 8.67 -2.05
C TYR A 121 11.64 8.85 -0.55
N ALA A 122 12.81 8.56 -0.02
CA ALA A 122 13.16 8.67 1.39
C ALA A 122 12.94 10.10 1.92
N GLY A 123 12.26 10.23 3.06
CA GLY A 123 12.00 11.50 3.70
C GLY A 123 10.90 12.37 3.06
N ARG A 124 10.30 11.92 1.97
CA ARG A 124 9.23 12.66 1.29
C ARG A 124 7.86 12.34 1.89
N TYR A 125 6.97 13.33 1.88
CA TYR A 125 5.59 13.16 2.30
C TYR A 125 4.79 12.38 1.27
N VAL A 126 4.04 11.36 1.73
CA VAL A 126 3.16 10.59 0.87
C VAL A 126 2.02 11.46 0.36
N LYS A 127 1.44 12.25 1.27
CA LYS A 127 0.36 13.16 0.95
C LYS A 127 0.35 14.32 1.94
N ASN A 128 0.15 15.52 1.42
CA ASN A 128 0.00 16.72 2.24
C ASN A 128 -1.47 16.90 2.64
N ALA A 129 -1.97 16.10 3.59
CA ALA A 129 -3.40 16.09 3.85
C ALA A 129 -3.81 16.61 5.23
N TYR A 130 -2.90 16.66 6.22
CA TYR A 130 -3.37 16.67 7.61
C TYR A 130 -2.78 17.77 8.50
N ASP A 131 -1.73 18.43 8.08
CA ASP A 131 -1.14 19.50 8.87
C ASP A 131 -0.85 20.71 7.97
N PRO A 132 -1.61 21.82 8.11
CA PRO A 132 -1.37 23.02 7.34
C PRO A 132 -0.06 23.72 7.73
N GLU A 133 0.55 23.37 8.86
CA GLU A 133 1.87 23.89 9.27
C GLU A 133 3.01 23.10 8.61
N ILE A 134 2.76 21.88 8.16
CA ILE A 134 3.64 21.15 7.28
C ILE A 134 3.37 21.63 5.85
N ALA A 135 3.82 22.83 5.55
CA ALA A 135 3.79 23.35 4.19
C ALA A 135 4.61 22.40 3.30
N CYS A 136 3.94 21.47 2.67
CA CYS A 136 4.51 20.73 1.57
C CYS A 136 4.41 21.66 0.35
N ASP A 137 5.40 22.52 0.18
CA ASP A 137 5.58 23.30 -1.05
C ASP A 137 5.97 22.41 -2.25
N ALA A 138 5.94 21.11 -2.07
CA ALA A 138 6.12 20.19 -3.15
C ALA A 138 4.98 20.36 -4.14
N GLU A 139 5.27 20.78 -5.34
CA GLU A 139 4.34 20.86 -6.46
C GLU A 139 3.64 19.52 -6.70
N THR A 140 4.30 18.42 -6.30
CA THR A 140 3.77 17.06 -6.36
C THR A 140 3.99 16.34 -5.03
N THR A 141 2.98 15.64 -4.56
CA THR A 141 3.10 14.71 -3.45
C THR A 141 3.52 13.33 -3.98
N LEU A 142 4.07 12.50 -3.09
CA LEU A 142 4.62 11.20 -3.48
C LEU A 142 3.56 10.26 -4.08
N ASP A 143 2.31 10.36 -3.66
CA ASP A 143 1.20 9.59 -4.24
C ASP A 143 1.01 9.87 -5.74
N ILE A 144 1.21 11.12 -6.18
CA ILE A 144 1.17 11.49 -7.59
C ILE A 144 2.36 10.88 -8.34
N ASP A 145 3.58 11.02 -7.80
CA ASP A 145 4.79 10.48 -8.41
C ASP A 145 4.73 8.95 -8.55
N LEU A 146 4.21 8.26 -7.52
CA LEU A 146 3.98 6.82 -7.57
C LEU A 146 2.97 6.43 -8.65
N ALA A 147 1.88 7.18 -8.78
CA ALA A 147 0.89 6.94 -9.82
C ALA A 147 1.49 7.13 -11.22
N VAL A 148 2.30 8.17 -11.42
CA VAL A 148 3.02 8.43 -12.68
C VAL A 148 4.03 7.32 -12.96
N MET A 149 4.82 6.92 -11.97
CA MET A 149 5.79 5.84 -12.09
C MET A 149 5.11 4.52 -12.51
N LEU A 150 4.05 4.13 -11.83
CA LEU A 150 3.33 2.89 -12.14
C LEU A 150 2.70 2.93 -13.53
N LYS A 151 2.21 4.09 -13.96
CA LYS A 151 1.70 4.28 -15.32
C LYS A 151 2.81 4.16 -16.37
N ALA A 152 3.95 4.79 -16.14
CA ALA A 152 5.11 4.71 -17.03
C ALA A 152 5.65 3.29 -17.15
N GLN A 153 5.58 2.49 -16.07
CA GLN A 153 5.96 1.08 -16.04
C GLN A 153 4.89 0.13 -16.57
N ASN A 154 3.77 0.64 -17.07
CA ASN A 154 2.59 -0.15 -17.50
C ASN A 154 2.04 -1.08 -16.41
N LYS A 155 2.16 -0.68 -15.15
CA LYS A 155 1.66 -1.42 -13.97
C LYS A 155 0.36 -0.84 -13.40
N ALA A 156 -0.04 0.35 -13.83
CA ALA A 156 -1.31 0.94 -13.44
C ALA A 156 -2.34 0.74 -14.55
N PHE A 157 -3.33 -0.10 -14.28
CA PHE A 157 -4.45 -0.31 -15.20
C PHE A 157 -5.30 0.96 -15.37
N LYS A 158 -5.59 1.66 -14.25
CA LYS A 158 -6.39 2.89 -14.22
C LYS A 158 -6.03 3.71 -13.00
N ILE A 159 -5.98 5.01 -13.16
CA ILE A 159 -5.78 5.98 -12.10
C ILE A 159 -7.01 6.89 -12.08
N GLU A 160 -7.68 6.99 -10.95
CA GLU A 160 -8.85 7.86 -10.76
C GLU A 160 -8.69 8.67 -9.48
N LYS A 161 -9.11 9.92 -9.54
CA LYS A 161 -9.28 10.74 -8.34
C LYS A 161 -10.59 10.32 -7.67
N HIS A 162 -10.50 9.87 -6.43
CA HIS A 162 -11.65 9.50 -5.62
C HIS A 162 -11.75 10.44 -4.41
N THR A 163 -12.93 11.02 -4.23
CA THR A 163 -13.24 11.85 -3.05
C THR A 163 -14.07 11.00 -2.10
N HIS A 164 -13.60 10.85 -0.90
CA HIS A 164 -14.30 10.12 0.16
C HIS A 164 -14.26 10.91 1.46
N SER A 165 -15.19 10.60 2.36
CA SER A 165 -15.18 11.14 3.73
C SER A 165 -14.02 10.53 4.50
N TYR A 166 -13.30 11.35 5.27
CA TYR A 166 -12.27 10.90 6.18
C TYR A 166 -12.79 11.02 7.63
N PRO A 167 -12.61 9.99 8.45
CA PRO A 167 -13.06 10.07 9.83
C PRO A 167 -12.23 11.09 10.60
N HIS A 168 -12.90 12.05 11.23
CA HIS A 168 -12.30 13.05 12.08
C HIS A 168 -12.62 12.77 13.56
N CYS A 169 -11.71 13.09 14.43
CA CYS A 169 -11.96 13.04 15.86
C CYS A 169 -13.05 14.05 16.22
N TRP A 170 -14.18 13.59 16.77
CA TRP A 170 -15.32 14.44 17.10
C TRP A 170 -15.01 15.57 18.11
N ARG A 171 -13.88 15.46 18.84
CA ARG A 171 -13.46 16.49 19.81
C ARG A 171 -12.56 17.55 19.22
N THR A 172 -11.70 17.18 18.29
CA THR A 172 -10.62 18.06 17.77
C THR A 172 -10.81 18.43 16.32
N ASP A 173 -11.76 17.79 15.64
CA ASP A 173 -11.98 17.88 14.19
C ASP A 173 -10.73 17.58 13.35
N LYS A 174 -9.77 16.87 13.95
CA LYS A 174 -8.55 16.42 13.28
C LYS A 174 -8.69 14.95 12.86
N PRO A 175 -8.06 14.55 11.75
CA PRO A 175 -7.96 13.16 11.32
C PRO A 175 -7.36 12.24 12.37
#